data_7e9bf5e6b4043c32c073e37b84889682
#
_entry.id   7e9bf5e6b4043c32c073e37b84889682
#
_cell.length_a   1.000
_cell.length_b   1.000
_cell.length_c   1.000
_cell.angle_alpha   90.00
_cell.angle_beta   90.00
_cell.angle_gamma   90.00
#
_symmetry.space_group_name_H-M   'P 1'
#
loop_
_entity.id
_entity.type
_entity.pdbx_description
1 polymer ?
#
loop_
_entity_poly.entity_id
_entity_poly.type
_entity_poly.pdbx_seq_one_letter_code
_entity_poly.pdbx_strand_id
1 'polypeptide(L)'
;MLNVVLFGPPGAGKGTQAEKLAEAFQIPAISTGSLGLDVALGIGGLPKGRVVEIYGPESSGKTTLTLQVIAEAQKAGGTCAFIDAEHALDPLYAEALGVNIEDLLVSQPDTGEQALEICDMVVRSGAVDVVIVDSVAALTPKAEIEGDMGDHHVGLQARLMSQALRKMTGNIKNSNTLVIFINQIRMKIGVMFGSPETTTGGNALKFYSSVRLDIRRIGAIKEGDEIIGNETRVKVIKNKVAPPFKQTEFQIVYGQGINRLGEVIDLGVQIGIVDKAGAWYSYKDDRIGQGKKNAAQFLADNPEMGAEIEQRVRDKLLSPAGGEEEVAEDNVTPISGS
;
A
#
# COMPACT_ATOMS: atom_id res chain seq x y z
N MET A 1 15.72 -4.07 20.05
CA MET A 1 15.66 -3.70 18.61
C MET A 1 16.65 -2.58 18.37
N LEU A 2 17.61 -2.75 17.47
CA LEU A 2 18.66 -1.75 17.20
C LEU A 2 18.04 -0.60 16.39
N ASN A 3 18.23 0.64 16.89
CA ASN A 3 17.78 1.85 16.20
C ASN A 3 18.96 2.49 15.49
N VAL A 4 18.98 2.42 14.16
CA VAL A 4 20.00 3.08 13.36
C VAL A 4 19.41 4.31 12.69
N VAL A 5 20.03 5.47 12.87
CA VAL A 5 19.65 6.73 12.22
C VAL A 5 20.79 7.14 11.29
N LEU A 6 20.50 7.25 10.00
CA LEU A 6 21.46 7.68 8.99
C LEU A 6 21.34 9.19 8.76
N PHE A 7 22.41 9.92 9.08
CA PHE A 7 22.56 11.35 8.85
C PHE A 7 23.42 11.61 7.60
N GLY A 8 23.10 12.66 6.88
CA GLY A 8 23.90 13.12 5.74
C GLY A 8 23.11 14.02 4.79
N PRO A 9 23.78 14.82 3.97
CA PRO A 9 23.15 15.68 2.97
C PRO A 9 22.40 14.88 1.90
N PRO A 10 21.56 15.52 1.06
CA PRO A 10 21.02 14.89 -0.13
C PRO A 10 22.13 14.28 -0.98
N GLY A 11 21.91 13.08 -1.53
CA GLY A 11 22.90 12.35 -2.35
C GLY A 11 23.99 11.57 -1.58
N ALA A 12 23.99 11.57 -0.25
CA ALA A 12 25.01 10.85 0.57
C ALA A 12 24.79 9.31 0.65
N GLY A 13 24.08 8.69 -0.29
CA GLY A 13 23.87 7.24 -0.32
C GLY A 13 23.05 6.66 0.83
N LYS A 14 22.28 7.50 1.56
CA LYS A 14 21.44 7.05 2.67
C LYS A 14 20.41 5.98 2.27
N GLY A 15 19.90 6.05 1.05
CA GLY A 15 18.99 5.04 0.50
C GLY A 15 19.65 3.67 0.42
N THR A 16 20.80 3.58 -0.24
CA THR A 16 21.58 2.34 -0.40
C THR A 16 22.03 1.76 0.96
N GLN A 17 22.40 2.62 1.90
CA GLN A 17 22.76 2.17 3.25
C GLN A 17 21.52 1.69 4.03
N ALA A 18 20.35 2.33 3.84
CA ALA A 18 19.10 1.88 4.43
C ALA A 18 18.66 0.51 3.88
N GLU A 19 18.88 0.24 2.60
CA GLU A 19 18.64 -1.07 1.98
C GLU A 19 19.48 -2.15 2.64
N LYS A 20 20.80 -1.96 2.70
CA LYS A 20 21.73 -2.91 3.35
C LYS A 20 21.40 -3.15 4.83
N LEU A 21 20.90 -2.12 5.53
CA LEU A 21 20.46 -2.26 6.91
C LEU A 21 19.10 -2.97 7.01
N ALA A 22 18.18 -2.73 6.08
CA ALA A 22 16.90 -3.44 6.01
C ALA A 22 17.13 -4.94 5.79
N GLU A 23 18.04 -5.30 4.89
CA GLU A 23 18.49 -6.68 4.66
C GLU A 23 19.11 -7.30 5.93
N ALA A 24 20.02 -6.58 6.58
CA ALA A 24 20.71 -7.06 7.78
C ALA A 24 19.78 -7.23 9.00
N PHE A 25 18.70 -6.44 9.08
CA PHE A 25 17.80 -6.42 10.23
C PHE A 25 16.38 -6.93 9.94
N GLN A 26 16.11 -7.41 8.72
CA GLN A 26 14.83 -7.98 8.29
C GLN A 26 13.65 -7.18 8.84
N ILE A 27 13.39 -5.99 8.27
CA ILE A 27 12.25 -5.15 8.70
C ILE A 27 10.96 -5.95 8.47
N PRO A 28 10.21 -6.31 9.52
CA PRO A 28 8.98 -7.06 9.34
C PRO A 28 7.99 -6.27 8.48
N ALA A 29 7.42 -6.93 7.47
CA ALA A 29 6.47 -6.33 6.55
C ALA A 29 5.19 -7.17 6.48
N ILE A 30 4.09 -6.51 6.13
CA ILE A 30 2.79 -7.13 5.85
C ILE A 30 2.52 -6.95 4.36
N SER A 31 2.25 -8.05 3.64
CA SER A 31 1.90 -8.02 2.23
C SER A 31 0.68 -7.13 1.97
N THR A 32 0.68 -6.44 0.87
CA THR A 32 -0.45 -5.61 0.42
C THR A 32 -1.52 -6.39 -0.31
N GLY A 33 -1.28 -7.68 -0.61
CA GLY A 33 -2.10 -8.48 -1.50
C GLY A 33 -1.77 -8.28 -2.98
N SER A 34 -1.03 -7.22 -3.34
CA SER A 34 -0.48 -6.97 -4.67
C SER A 34 1.01 -7.30 -4.68
N LEU A 35 1.41 -8.28 -5.47
CA LEU A 35 2.82 -8.67 -5.59
C LEU A 35 3.67 -7.53 -6.18
N GLY A 36 3.13 -6.81 -7.16
CA GLY A 36 3.81 -5.66 -7.76
C GLY A 36 4.03 -4.52 -6.77
N LEU A 37 3.05 -4.25 -5.87
CA LEU A 37 3.21 -3.24 -4.84
C LEU A 37 4.19 -3.67 -3.76
N ASP A 38 4.17 -4.94 -3.35
CA ASP A 38 5.12 -5.50 -2.40
C ASP A 38 6.57 -5.36 -2.89
N VAL A 39 6.81 -5.62 -4.19
CA VAL A 39 8.09 -5.40 -4.87
C VAL A 39 8.45 -3.91 -4.95
N ALA A 40 7.49 -3.05 -5.30
CA ALA A 40 7.71 -1.60 -5.37
C ALA A 40 8.07 -1.00 -4.00
N LEU A 41 7.56 -1.57 -2.91
CA LEU A 41 7.89 -1.19 -1.54
C LEU A 41 9.30 -1.63 -1.11
N GLY A 42 9.91 -2.61 -1.79
CA GLY A 42 11.30 -3.03 -1.64
C GLY A 42 11.60 -3.93 -0.44
N ILE A 43 10.62 -4.18 0.44
CA ILE A 43 10.74 -5.05 1.62
C ILE A 43 9.66 -6.14 1.65
N GLY A 44 8.96 -6.33 0.54
CA GLY A 44 7.91 -7.35 0.42
C GLY A 44 6.56 -6.99 1.03
N GLY A 45 6.32 -5.71 1.34
CA GLY A 45 5.05 -5.23 1.90
C GLY A 45 5.18 -3.92 2.68
N LEU A 46 4.18 -3.62 3.48
CA LEU A 46 4.13 -2.43 4.34
C LEU A 46 4.88 -2.68 5.66
N PRO A 47 5.74 -1.72 6.11
CA PRO A 47 6.59 -1.91 7.29
C PRO A 47 5.79 -1.94 8.60
N LYS A 48 5.97 -2.96 9.43
CA LYS A 48 5.43 -3.01 10.80
C LYS A 48 6.11 -1.95 11.69
N GLY A 49 5.42 -1.51 12.72
CA GLY A 49 5.91 -0.50 13.65
C GLY A 49 6.00 0.91 13.03
N ARG A 50 5.27 1.17 11.97
CA ARG A 50 5.32 2.42 11.21
C ARG A 50 3.93 2.97 10.87
N VAL A 51 3.90 4.27 10.61
CA VAL A 51 2.74 4.95 10.04
C VAL A 51 2.85 4.96 8.52
N VAL A 52 1.75 4.58 7.86
CA VAL A 52 1.59 4.60 6.41
C VAL A 52 0.41 5.51 6.06
N GLU A 53 0.52 6.29 5.01
CA GLU A 53 -0.59 7.05 4.44
C GLU A 53 -0.91 6.51 3.04
N ILE A 54 -2.17 6.14 2.81
CA ILE A 54 -2.69 5.78 1.48
C ILE A 54 -3.70 6.84 1.09
N TYR A 55 -3.45 7.56 0.00
CA TYR A 55 -4.31 8.65 -0.42
C TYR A 55 -4.58 8.63 -1.92
N GLY A 56 -5.70 9.17 -2.31
CA GLY A 56 -6.14 9.23 -3.71
C GLY A 56 -7.54 9.79 -3.84
N PRO A 57 -8.02 9.96 -5.08
CA PRO A 57 -9.39 10.34 -5.37
C PRO A 57 -10.40 9.35 -4.77
N GLU A 58 -11.65 9.75 -4.75
CA GLU A 58 -12.76 8.84 -4.45
C GLU A 58 -12.79 7.69 -5.45
N SER A 59 -13.26 6.52 -5.00
CA SER A 59 -13.37 5.30 -5.82
C SER A 59 -12.06 4.83 -6.48
N SER A 60 -10.89 5.23 -5.94
CA SER A 60 -9.58 4.81 -6.45
C SER A 60 -9.11 3.45 -5.94
N GLY A 61 -9.84 2.81 -5.01
CA GLY A 61 -9.50 1.51 -4.43
C GLY A 61 -8.73 1.57 -3.11
N LYS A 62 -8.74 2.71 -2.39
CA LYS A 62 -8.06 2.87 -1.08
C LYS A 62 -8.51 1.84 -0.05
N THR A 63 -9.82 1.78 0.20
CA THR A 63 -10.43 0.84 1.16
C THR A 63 -10.22 -0.60 0.71
N THR A 64 -10.37 -0.91 -0.59
CA THR A 64 -10.08 -2.24 -1.14
C THR A 64 -8.63 -2.67 -0.85
N LEU A 65 -7.66 -1.81 -1.10
CA LEU A 65 -6.26 -2.11 -0.82
C LEU A 65 -6.01 -2.35 0.68
N THR A 66 -6.62 -1.56 1.57
CA THR A 66 -6.44 -1.73 3.01
C THR A 66 -7.13 -2.99 3.55
N LEU A 67 -8.30 -3.36 3.01
CA LEU A 67 -8.96 -4.63 3.33
C LEU A 67 -8.12 -5.84 2.87
N GLN A 68 -7.46 -5.75 1.72
CA GLN A 68 -6.50 -6.79 1.29
C GLN A 68 -5.31 -6.89 2.24
N VAL A 69 -4.78 -5.77 2.76
CA VAL A 69 -3.74 -5.79 3.79
C VAL A 69 -4.21 -6.50 5.06
N ILE A 70 -5.46 -6.24 5.49
CA ILE A 70 -6.07 -6.95 6.64
C ILE A 70 -6.15 -8.45 6.34
N ALA A 71 -6.67 -8.84 5.17
CA ALA A 71 -6.78 -10.25 4.79
C ALA A 71 -5.41 -10.96 4.81
N GLU A 72 -4.36 -10.33 4.26
CA GLU A 72 -3.00 -10.89 4.27
C GLU A 72 -2.41 -10.95 5.69
N ALA A 73 -2.69 -9.96 6.55
CA ALA A 73 -2.27 -9.97 7.95
C ALA A 73 -2.95 -11.10 8.73
N GLN A 74 -4.26 -11.27 8.57
CA GLN A 74 -5.02 -12.35 9.23
C GLN A 74 -4.59 -13.74 8.74
N LYS A 75 -4.31 -13.93 7.44
CA LYS A 75 -3.74 -15.18 6.90
C LYS A 75 -2.40 -15.55 7.56
N ALA A 76 -1.63 -14.54 7.96
CA ALA A 76 -0.37 -14.72 8.69
C ALA A 76 -0.57 -14.87 10.21
N GLY A 77 -1.82 -14.97 10.70
CA GLY A 77 -2.16 -15.10 12.12
C GLY A 77 -2.14 -13.77 12.89
N GLY A 78 -2.10 -12.63 12.18
CA GLY A 78 -2.10 -11.30 12.80
C GLY A 78 -3.50 -10.82 13.18
N THR A 79 -3.59 -10.03 14.25
CA THR A 79 -4.81 -9.36 14.70
C THR A 79 -4.93 -7.99 14.07
N CYS A 80 -6.14 -7.64 13.60
CA CYS A 80 -6.39 -6.41 12.89
C CYS A 80 -7.52 -5.59 13.54
N ALA A 81 -7.41 -4.26 13.44
CA ALA A 81 -8.46 -3.32 13.84
C ALA A 81 -8.77 -2.34 12.70
N PHE A 82 -10.05 -2.03 12.54
CA PHE A 82 -10.55 -1.07 11.57
C PHE A 82 -11.35 0.02 12.30
N ILE A 83 -10.87 1.25 12.23
CA ILE A 83 -11.53 2.44 12.79
C ILE A 83 -12.24 3.12 11.63
N ASP A 84 -13.55 2.88 11.55
CA ASP A 84 -14.44 3.34 10.48
C ASP A 84 -15.08 4.70 10.86
N ALA A 85 -14.34 5.77 10.61
CA ALA A 85 -14.84 7.13 10.86
C ALA A 85 -15.80 7.63 9.75
N GLU A 86 -15.86 6.95 8.60
CA GLU A 86 -16.81 7.26 7.53
C GLU A 86 -18.14 6.50 7.70
N HIS A 87 -18.21 5.50 8.60
CA HIS A 87 -19.35 4.59 8.79
C HIS A 87 -19.78 3.90 7.49
N ALA A 88 -18.79 3.49 6.69
CA ALA A 88 -18.98 3.00 5.33
C ALA A 88 -18.40 1.58 5.10
N LEU A 89 -17.92 0.90 6.13
CA LEU A 89 -17.43 -0.47 6.02
C LEU A 89 -18.57 -1.42 5.69
N ASP A 90 -18.47 -2.07 4.55
CA ASP A 90 -19.37 -3.16 4.15
C ASP A 90 -18.74 -4.51 4.55
N PRO A 91 -19.33 -5.23 5.52
CA PRO A 91 -18.83 -6.52 5.97
C PRO A 91 -18.83 -7.57 4.87
N LEU A 92 -19.86 -7.61 4.01
CA LEU A 92 -19.95 -8.59 2.93
C LEU A 92 -18.86 -8.37 1.88
N TYR A 93 -18.58 -7.09 1.58
CA TYR A 93 -17.47 -6.76 0.70
C TYR A 93 -16.12 -7.13 1.31
N ALA A 94 -15.91 -6.88 2.60
CA ALA A 94 -14.68 -7.27 3.29
C ALA A 94 -14.47 -8.78 3.30
N GLU A 95 -15.54 -9.57 3.57
CA GLU A 95 -15.50 -11.04 3.49
C GLU A 95 -15.15 -11.53 2.07
N ALA A 96 -15.75 -10.92 1.05
CA ALA A 96 -15.44 -11.25 -0.35
C ALA A 96 -13.96 -11.00 -0.71
N LEU A 97 -13.30 -10.08 -0.02
CA LEU A 97 -11.85 -9.82 -0.15
C LEU A 97 -10.98 -10.75 0.71
N GLY A 98 -11.60 -11.66 1.45
CA GLY A 98 -10.90 -12.65 2.30
C GLY A 98 -10.64 -12.19 3.73
N VAL A 99 -11.26 -11.11 4.18
CA VAL A 99 -11.21 -10.67 5.58
C VAL A 99 -12.09 -11.56 6.44
N ASN A 100 -11.56 -12.08 7.53
CA ASN A 100 -12.37 -12.69 8.58
C ASN A 100 -12.95 -11.59 9.47
N ILE A 101 -14.25 -11.31 9.28
CA ILE A 101 -14.96 -10.24 10.01
C ILE A 101 -15.13 -10.58 11.49
N GLU A 102 -15.28 -11.85 11.84
CA GLU A 102 -15.43 -12.27 13.25
C GLU A 102 -14.19 -11.97 14.09
N ASP A 103 -13.00 -12.00 13.47
CA ASP A 103 -11.71 -11.69 14.10
C ASP A 103 -11.26 -10.23 13.88
N LEU A 104 -12.07 -9.41 13.17
CA LEU A 104 -11.75 -8.01 12.93
C LEU A 104 -12.33 -7.12 14.03
N LEU A 105 -11.48 -6.39 14.72
CA LEU A 105 -11.92 -5.36 15.68
C LEU A 105 -12.41 -4.13 14.92
N VAL A 106 -13.71 -3.87 14.93
CA VAL A 106 -14.31 -2.69 14.27
C VAL A 106 -14.76 -1.68 15.30
N SER A 107 -14.45 -0.40 15.07
CA SER A 107 -14.92 0.73 15.87
C SER A 107 -15.41 1.84 14.98
N GLN A 108 -16.56 2.45 15.34
CA GLN A 108 -17.18 3.55 14.60
C GLN A 108 -17.32 4.77 15.53
N PRO A 109 -16.26 5.58 15.67
CA PRO A 109 -16.24 6.74 16.55
C PRO A 109 -17.02 7.92 15.96
N ASP A 110 -17.66 8.72 16.82
CA ASP A 110 -18.41 9.92 16.44
C ASP A 110 -17.53 11.15 16.21
N THR A 111 -16.32 11.18 16.81
CA THR A 111 -15.41 12.32 16.74
C THR A 111 -13.99 11.92 16.37
N GLY A 112 -13.22 12.86 15.82
CA GLY A 112 -11.83 12.65 15.50
C GLY A 112 -10.96 12.34 16.72
N GLU A 113 -11.26 12.96 17.86
CA GLU A 113 -10.59 12.69 19.14
C GLU A 113 -10.82 11.25 19.59
N GLN A 114 -12.07 10.76 19.56
CA GLN A 114 -12.39 9.37 19.91
C GLN A 114 -11.66 8.39 18.99
N ALA A 115 -11.70 8.62 17.67
CA ALA A 115 -11.03 7.76 16.70
C ALA A 115 -9.53 7.61 17.00
N LEU A 116 -8.85 8.73 17.27
CA LEU A 116 -7.41 8.76 17.52
C LEU A 116 -7.05 8.24 18.91
N GLU A 117 -7.92 8.41 19.91
CA GLU A 117 -7.75 7.82 21.25
C GLU A 117 -7.92 6.28 21.20
N ILE A 118 -8.91 5.78 20.47
CA ILE A 118 -9.11 4.34 20.23
C ILE A 118 -7.88 3.77 19.53
N CYS A 119 -7.39 4.45 18.47
CA CYS A 119 -6.17 4.04 17.77
C CYS A 119 -4.97 3.97 18.73
N ASP A 120 -4.72 4.99 19.56
CA ASP A 120 -3.63 4.99 20.54
C ASP A 120 -3.78 3.87 21.58
N MET A 121 -5.00 3.62 22.06
CA MET A 121 -5.29 2.54 23.02
C MET A 121 -5.01 1.17 22.42
N VAL A 122 -5.51 0.91 21.21
CA VAL A 122 -5.31 -0.37 20.50
C VAL A 122 -3.82 -0.59 20.21
N VAL A 123 -3.11 0.43 19.75
CA VAL A 123 -1.65 0.37 19.51
C VAL A 123 -0.89 0.09 20.81
N ARG A 124 -1.21 0.77 21.91
CA ARG A 124 -0.54 0.58 23.20
C ARG A 124 -0.78 -0.78 23.82
N SER A 125 -1.87 -1.45 23.50
CA SER A 125 -2.13 -2.81 23.95
C SER A 125 -1.05 -3.79 23.50
N GLY A 126 -0.42 -3.54 22.36
CA GLY A 126 0.56 -4.44 21.74
C GLY A 126 -0.04 -5.73 21.19
N ALA A 127 -1.36 -5.88 21.22
CA ALA A 127 -2.08 -7.08 20.80
C ALA A 127 -2.52 -7.04 19.32
N VAL A 128 -2.31 -5.92 18.61
CA VAL A 128 -2.81 -5.70 17.25
C VAL A 128 -1.65 -5.43 16.29
N ASP A 129 -1.62 -6.16 15.18
CA ASP A 129 -0.60 -6.06 14.15
C ASP A 129 -0.87 -4.94 13.14
N VAL A 130 -2.14 -4.73 12.82
CA VAL A 130 -2.60 -3.71 11.85
C VAL A 130 -3.74 -2.90 12.41
N VAL A 131 -3.66 -1.58 12.30
CA VAL A 131 -4.77 -0.65 12.56
C VAL A 131 -5.00 0.19 11.31
N ILE A 132 -6.23 0.18 10.79
CA ILE A 132 -6.68 1.05 9.70
C ILE A 132 -7.52 2.18 10.29
N VAL A 133 -7.33 3.41 9.80
CA VAL A 133 -8.19 4.56 10.10
C VAL A 133 -8.78 5.06 8.77
N ASP A 134 -10.05 4.84 8.55
CA ASP A 134 -10.79 5.23 7.34
C ASP A 134 -11.88 6.25 7.67
N SER A 135 -11.75 7.49 7.27
CA SER A 135 -10.58 8.16 6.71
C SER A 135 -10.23 9.40 7.52
N VAL A 136 -9.02 9.95 7.31
CA VAL A 136 -8.59 11.22 7.94
C VAL A 136 -9.58 12.36 7.63
N ALA A 137 -10.20 12.35 6.45
CA ALA A 137 -11.17 13.36 6.04
C ALA A 137 -12.42 13.40 6.96
N ALA A 138 -12.79 12.26 7.53
CA ALA A 138 -13.93 12.10 8.43
C ALA A 138 -13.60 12.36 9.91
N LEU A 139 -12.33 12.55 10.26
CA LEU A 139 -11.93 12.87 11.64
C LEU A 139 -12.29 14.29 12.01
N THR A 140 -13.58 14.52 12.23
CA THR A 140 -14.10 15.84 12.61
C THR A 140 -13.81 16.11 14.09
N PRO A 141 -13.15 17.23 14.44
CA PRO A 141 -12.93 17.61 15.83
C PRO A 141 -14.25 17.80 16.58
N LYS A 142 -14.30 17.38 17.85
CA LYS A 142 -15.47 17.49 18.69
C LYS A 142 -16.01 18.94 18.76
N ALA A 143 -15.11 19.92 18.89
CA ALA A 143 -15.47 21.34 18.92
C ALA A 143 -16.14 21.84 17.62
N GLU A 144 -15.87 21.19 16.49
CA GLU A 144 -16.51 21.47 15.18
C GLU A 144 -17.93 20.88 15.14
N ILE A 145 -18.12 19.71 15.77
CA ILE A 145 -19.43 19.02 15.83
C ILE A 145 -20.38 19.77 16.81
N GLU A 146 -19.85 20.28 17.94
CA GLU A 146 -20.62 20.98 18.96
C GLU A 146 -20.83 22.46 18.64
N GLY A 147 -20.14 23.03 17.63
CA GLY A 147 -20.27 24.40 17.17
C GLY A 147 -21.53 24.64 16.33
N ASP A 148 -21.89 25.90 16.17
CA ASP A 148 -23.01 26.31 15.35
C ASP A 148 -22.65 26.23 13.84
N MET A 149 -23.66 26.03 12.99
CA MET A 149 -23.48 26.06 11.55
C MET A 149 -22.98 27.42 11.07
N GLY A 150 -21.79 27.47 10.53
CA GLY A 150 -21.12 28.69 10.07
C GLY A 150 -19.96 29.15 10.92
N ASP A 151 -19.70 28.50 12.05
CA ASP A 151 -18.51 28.75 12.85
C ASP A 151 -17.22 28.43 12.10
N HIS A 152 -16.22 29.27 12.31
CA HIS A 152 -14.91 29.08 11.64
C HIS A 152 -13.94 28.29 12.52
N HIS A 153 -13.79 27.00 12.20
CA HIS A 153 -12.89 26.07 12.92
C HIS A 153 -11.56 25.83 12.17
N VAL A 154 -10.89 26.92 11.76
CA VAL A 154 -9.68 26.84 10.92
C VAL A 154 -8.57 26.06 11.63
N GLY A 155 -8.16 24.96 11.00
CA GLY A 155 -6.97 24.20 11.37
C GLY A 155 -7.12 23.27 12.58
N LEU A 156 -8.32 23.09 13.15
CA LEU A 156 -8.52 22.19 14.29
C LEU A 156 -8.13 20.75 13.95
N GLN A 157 -8.59 20.22 12.81
CA GLN A 157 -8.24 18.88 12.37
C GLN A 157 -6.72 18.69 12.19
N ALA A 158 -6.03 19.70 11.65
CA ALA A 158 -4.56 19.63 11.48
C ALA A 158 -3.82 19.65 12.83
N ARG A 159 -4.33 20.37 13.82
CA ARG A 159 -3.79 20.37 15.20
C ARG A 159 -4.02 19.04 15.87
N LEU A 160 -5.24 18.48 15.76
CA LEU A 160 -5.62 17.18 16.29
C LEU A 160 -4.70 16.08 15.71
N MET A 161 -4.53 16.02 14.40
CA MET A 161 -3.64 15.07 13.74
C MET A 161 -2.17 15.22 14.19
N SER A 162 -1.69 16.45 14.30
CA SER A 162 -0.32 16.73 14.75
C SER A 162 -0.09 16.28 16.20
N GLN A 163 -1.05 16.50 17.08
CA GLN A 163 -0.99 16.07 18.48
C GLN A 163 -1.03 14.54 18.59
N ALA A 164 -1.97 13.90 17.92
CA ALA A 164 -2.16 12.46 17.95
C ALA A 164 -0.91 11.72 17.42
N LEU A 165 -0.42 12.08 16.24
CA LEU A 165 0.76 11.44 15.65
C LEU A 165 2.02 11.62 16.49
N ARG A 166 2.20 12.78 17.14
CA ARG A 166 3.31 13.01 18.06
C ARG A 166 3.23 12.06 19.27
N LYS A 167 2.02 11.84 19.80
CA LYS A 167 1.78 10.95 20.94
C LYS A 167 1.95 9.48 20.56
N MET A 168 1.38 9.06 19.42
CA MET A 168 1.31 7.66 19.01
C MET A 168 2.61 7.11 18.41
N THR A 169 3.46 7.92 17.75
CA THR A 169 4.61 7.44 16.98
C THR A 169 5.55 6.54 17.81
N GLY A 170 5.80 6.89 19.07
CA GLY A 170 6.60 6.09 19.97
C GLY A 170 5.95 4.73 20.31
N ASN A 171 4.64 4.76 20.56
CA ASN A 171 3.85 3.58 20.89
C ASN A 171 3.79 2.62 19.68
N ILE A 172 3.52 3.13 18.49
CA ILE A 172 3.47 2.38 17.21
C ILE A 172 4.77 1.60 16.98
N LYS A 173 5.92 2.27 17.21
CA LYS A 173 7.22 1.62 17.09
C LYS A 173 7.43 0.51 18.13
N ASN A 174 7.06 0.77 19.38
CA ASN A 174 7.28 -0.17 20.49
C ASN A 174 6.36 -1.39 20.39
N SER A 175 5.11 -1.22 19.98
CA SER A 175 4.15 -2.30 19.76
C SER A 175 4.39 -3.08 18.47
N ASN A 176 5.23 -2.57 17.56
CA ASN A 176 5.45 -3.12 16.22
C ASN A 176 4.16 -3.19 15.38
N THR A 177 3.18 -2.33 15.65
CA THR A 177 1.89 -2.24 14.94
C THR A 177 2.06 -1.42 13.66
N LEU A 178 1.52 -1.90 12.54
CA LEU A 178 1.35 -1.12 11.32
C LEU A 178 0.08 -0.26 11.46
N VAL A 179 0.21 1.06 11.36
CA VAL A 179 -0.95 1.96 11.36
C VAL A 179 -1.09 2.62 9.98
N ILE A 180 -2.23 2.38 9.33
CA ILE A 180 -2.54 2.93 8.01
C ILE A 180 -3.64 4.00 8.15
N PHE A 181 -3.34 5.20 7.68
CA PHE A 181 -4.32 6.27 7.52
C PHE A 181 -4.74 6.35 6.06
N ILE A 182 -6.02 6.15 5.81
CA ILE A 182 -6.62 6.44 4.50
C ILE A 182 -6.91 7.94 4.45
N ASN A 183 -6.59 8.58 3.30
CA ASN A 183 -6.77 10.01 3.16
C ASN A 183 -7.36 10.37 1.79
N GLN A 184 -8.02 11.51 1.74
CA GLN A 184 -8.63 12.06 0.54
C GLN A 184 -7.80 13.22 0.00
N ILE A 185 -7.86 13.43 -1.31
CA ILE A 185 -7.26 14.58 -1.98
C ILE A 185 -8.22 15.77 -1.93
N ARG A 186 -7.65 16.94 -1.69
CA ARG A 186 -8.32 18.23 -1.81
C ARG A 186 -7.51 19.13 -2.73
N MET A 187 -8.18 20.05 -3.38
CA MET A 187 -7.55 21.03 -4.26
C MET A 187 -7.33 22.35 -3.51
N LYS A 188 -6.10 22.84 -3.52
CA LYS A 188 -5.78 24.17 -3.02
C LYS A 188 -6.19 25.23 -4.03
N ILE A 189 -6.94 26.23 -3.58
CA ILE A 189 -7.32 27.37 -4.39
C ILE A 189 -6.12 28.32 -4.53
N GLY A 190 -5.91 28.88 -5.74
CA GLY A 190 -4.90 29.91 -5.98
C GLY A 190 -3.47 29.41 -6.19
N VAL A 191 -3.25 28.12 -6.39
CA VAL A 191 -1.91 27.58 -6.73
C VAL A 191 -1.64 27.80 -8.21
N MET A 192 -0.76 28.74 -8.54
CA MET A 192 -0.36 29.04 -9.94
C MET A 192 0.79 28.13 -10.41
N PHE A 193 1.64 27.61 -9.53
CA PHE A 193 2.78 26.75 -9.84
C PHE A 193 2.82 25.52 -8.93
N GLY A 194 3.21 24.37 -9.50
CA GLY A 194 3.26 23.09 -8.80
C GLY A 194 1.91 22.36 -8.75
N SER A 195 1.82 21.28 -7.96
CA SER A 195 0.57 20.53 -7.84
C SER A 195 -0.39 21.22 -6.86
N PRO A 196 -1.64 21.51 -7.27
CA PRO A 196 -2.66 22.05 -6.38
C PRO A 196 -3.19 20.99 -5.39
N GLU A 197 -2.89 19.72 -5.61
CA GLU A 197 -3.39 18.62 -4.78
C GLU A 197 -2.76 18.63 -3.39
N THR A 198 -3.56 18.40 -2.38
CA THR A 198 -3.13 18.21 -1.00
C THR A 198 -4.03 17.19 -0.32
N THR A 199 -3.54 16.59 0.76
CA THR A 199 -4.33 15.67 1.60
C THR A 199 -4.96 16.42 2.77
N THR A 200 -6.06 15.90 3.35
CA THR A 200 -6.72 16.45 4.54
C THR A 200 -5.88 16.24 5.78
N GLY A 201 -6.22 16.88 6.90
CA GLY A 201 -5.51 16.73 8.17
C GLY A 201 -4.17 17.47 8.26
N GLY A 202 -3.91 18.42 7.35
CA GLY A 202 -2.69 19.23 7.34
C GLY A 202 -1.43 18.49 6.87
N ASN A 203 -0.27 18.87 7.43
CA ASN A 203 1.02 18.31 7.01
C ASN A 203 1.56 17.19 7.92
N ALA A 204 0.87 16.87 9.02
CA ALA A 204 1.40 15.94 10.02
C ALA A 204 1.73 14.56 9.43
N LEU A 205 0.80 13.95 8.68
CA LEU A 205 1.03 12.67 8.01
C LEU A 205 2.18 12.71 7.01
N LYS A 206 2.38 13.83 6.30
CA LYS A 206 3.52 13.97 5.37
C LYS A 206 4.88 13.83 6.07
N PHE A 207 4.96 14.24 7.33
CA PHE A 207 6.19 14.14 8.14
C PHE A 207 6.28 12.79 8.86
N TYR A 208 5.22 12.38 9.55
CA TYR A 208 5.23 11.20 10.42
C TYR A 208 5.17 9.87 9.66
N SER A 209 4.49 9.78 8.51
CA SER A 209 4.46 8.54 7.72
C SER A 209 5.85 8.13 7.25
N SER A 210 6.11 6.83 7.31
CA SER A 210 7.30 6.21 6.73
C SER A 210 7.10 5.86 5.25
N VAL A 211 5.88 5.52 4.88
CA VAL A 211 5.46 5.24 3.50
C VAL A 211 4.25 6.09 3.16
N ARG A 212 4.20 6.63 1.94
CA ARG A 212 3.04 7.32 1.37
C ARG A 212 2.76 6.77 -0.01
N LEU A 213 1.52 6.33 -0.22
CA LEU A 213 1.05 5.74 -1.45
C LEU A 213 -0.01 6.65 -2.08
N ASP A 214 0.21 7.05 -3.34
CA ASP A 214 -0.78 7.73 -4.18
C ASP A 214 -1.45 6.67 -5.06
N ILE A 215 -2.73 6.40 -4.81
CA ILE A 215 -3.51 5.39 -5.55
C ILE A 215 -4.50 6.06 -6.49
N ARG A 216 -4.49 5.66 -7.76
CA ARG A 216 -5.31 6.24 -8.84
C ARG A 216 -5.95 5.16 -9.71
N ARG A 217 -7.23 5.29 -9.97
CA ARG A 217 -7.86 4.57 -11.08
C ARG A 217 -7.36 5.15 -12.40
N ILE A 218 -6.87 4.28 -13.30
CA ILE A 218 -6.34 4.67 -14.61
C ILE A 218 -7.16 4.13 -15.78
N GLY A 219 -8.00 3.11 -15.55
CA GLY A 219 -8.83 2.52 -16.58
C GLY A 219 -10.00 1.72 -15.98
N ALA A 220 -10.86 1.21 -16.85
CA ALA A 220 -11.93 0.29 -16.51
C ALA A 220 -11.66 -1.05 -17.20
N ILE A 221 -11.86 -2.14 -16.46
CA ILE A 221 -11.81 -3.50 -16.99
C ILE A 221 -13.22 -3.84 -17.46
N LYS A 222 -13.33 -4.26 -18.71
CA LYS A 222 -14.61 -4.62 -19.33
C LYS A 222 -14.65 -6.09 -19.73
N GLU A 223 -15.80 -6.71 -19.57
CA GLU A 223 -16.13 -8.00 -20.15
C GLU A 223 -17.38 -7.83 -21.02
N GLY A 224 -17.20 -7.80 -22.35
CA GLY A 224 -18.22 -7.31 -23.26
C GLY A 224 -18.54 -5.83 -23.00
N ASP A 225 -19.80 -5.52 -22.73
CA ASP A 225 -20.25 -4.15 -22.43
C ASP A 225 -20.27 -3.83 -20.93
N GLU A 226 -20.01 -4.81 -20.07
CA GLU A 226 -20.06 -4.66 -18.62
C GLU A 226 -18.70 -4.25 -18.06
N ILE A 227 -18.71 -3.31 -17.09
CA ILE A 227 -17.49 -2.93 -16.35
C ILE A 227 -17.40 -3.85 -15.12
N ILE A 228 -16.39 -4.73 -15.14
CA ILE A 228 -16.17 -5.74 -14.09
C ILE A 228 -15.10 -5.32 -13.07
N GLY A 229 -14.40 -4.22 -13.32
CA GLY A 229 -13.33 -3.78 -12.42
C GLY A 229 -12.62 -2.53 -12.90
N ASN A 230 -11.54 -2.22 -12.22
CA ASN A 230 -10.69 -1.06 -12.50
C ASN A 230 -9.23 -1.44 -12.66
N GLU A 231 -8.55 -0.79 -13.58
CA GLU A 231 -7.10 -0.72 -13.60
C GLU A 231 -6.65 0.40 -12.66
N THR A 232 -5.76 0.06 -11.75
CA THR A 232 -5.33 0.94 -10.66
C THR A 232 -3.82 1.07 -10.67
N ARG A 233 -3.35 2.31 -10.55
CA ARG A 233 -1.92 2.64 -10.39
C ARG A 233 -1.65 3.10 -8.98
N VAL A 234 -0.59 2.57 -8.37
CA VAL A 234 -0.07 3.03 -7.08
C VAL A 234 1.36 3.54 -7.24
N LYS A 235 1.60 4.78 -6.79
CA LYS A 235 2.92 5.39 -6.73
C LYS A 235 3.40 5.47 -5.30
N VAL A 236 4.63 5.03 -5.06
CA VAL A 236 5.30 5.14 -3.75
C VAL A 236 5.95 6.53 -3.68
N ILE A 237 5.20 7.52 -3.17
CA ILE A 237 5.65 8.93 -3.14
C ILE A 237 6.71 9.17 -2.08
N LYS A 238 6.64 8.41 -0.97
CA LYS A 238 7.60 8.45 0.12
C LYS A 238 7.86 7.04 0.61
N ASN A 239 9.11 6.71 0.83
CA ASN A 239 9.53 5.47 1.44
C ASN A 239 10.80 5.71 2.28
N LYS A 240 10.74 5.34 3.56
CA LYS A 240 11.89 5.44 4.48
C LYS A 240 12.60 4.09 4.70
N VAL A 241 12.10 3.02 4.10
CA VAL A 241 12.63 1.66 4.27
C VAL A 241 13.24 1.09 3.00
N ALA A 242 13.00 1.73 1.85
CA ALA A 242 13.60 1.41 0.55
C ALA A 242 13.58 2.66 -0.35
N PRO A 243 14.19 2.66 -1.55
CA PRO A 243 14.12 3.76 -2.51
C PRO A 243 12.67 4.10 -2.88
N PRO A 244 12.27 5.38 -2.80
CA PRO A 244 10.94 5.84 -3.18
C PRO A 244 10.79 5.97 -4.71
N PHE A 245 9.59 6.43 -5.14
CA PHE A 245 9.21 6.78 -6.51
C PHE A 245 9.00 5.61 -7.47
N LYS A 246 9.04 4.37 -6.96
CA LYS A 246 8.56 3.21 -7.72
C LYS A 246 7.05 3.27 -7.88
N GLN A 247 6.55 2.67 -8.94
CA GLN A 247 5.11 2.55 -9.18
C GLN A 247 4.77 1.15 -9.68
N THR A 248 3.53 0.76 -9.45
CA THR A 248 2.97 -0.48 -9.98
C THR A 248 1.54 -0.25 -10.46
N GLU A 249 1.09 -1.11 -11.35
CA GLU A 249 -0.28 -1.15 -11.82
C GLU A 249 -0.84 -2.55 -11.62
N PHE A 250 -2.07 -2.61 -11.14
CA PHE A 250 -2.78 -3.86 -10.94
C PHE A 250 -4.28 -3.69 -11.18
N GLN A 251 -4.95 -4.81 -11.30
CA GLN A 251 -6.39 -4.87 -11.53
C GLN A 251 -7.12 -5.10 -10.22
N ILE A 252 -8.17 -4.30 -9.97
CA ILE A 252 -9.16 -4.54 -8.94
C ILE A 252 -10.43 -5.02 -9.61
N VAL A 253 -10.81 -6.27 -9.37
CA VAL A 253 -12.05 -6.86 -9.87
C VAL A 253 -13.13 -6.70 -8.81
N TYR A 254 -14.32 -6.24 -9.21
CA TYR A 254 -15.41 -6.00 -8.28
C TYR A 254 -15.85 -7.31 -7.62
N GLY A 255 -16.01 -7.28 -6.30
CA GLY A 255 -16.36 -8.45 -5.49
C GLY A 255 -15.25 -9.49 -5.31
N GLN A 256 -14.07 -9.31 -5.93
CA GLN A 256 -12.93 -10.24 -5.81
C GLN A 256 -11.65 -9.57 -5.30
N GLY A 257 -11.55 -8.22 -5.42
CA GLY A 257 -10.37 -7.48 -5.00
C GLY A 257 -9.23 -7.48 -6.02
N ILE A 258 -8.00 -7.49 -5.53
CA ILE A 258 -6.79 -7.43 -6.38
C ILE A 258 -6.59 -8.73 -7.13
N ASN A 259 -6.43 -8.65 -8.45
CA ASN A 259 -6.14 -9.81 -9.31
C ASN A 259 -4.68 -10.28 -9.15
N ARG A 260 -4.39 -10.90 -8.00
CA ARG A 260 -3.03 -11.34 -7.62
C ARG A 260 -2.42 -12.33 -8.62
N LEU A 261 -3.19 -13.33 -9.07
CA LEU A 261 -2.67 -14.33 -10.03
C LEU A 261 -2.34 -13.70 -11.38
N GLY A 262 -3.11 -12.68 -11.79
CA GLY A 262 -2.79 -11.89 -12.97
C GLY A 262 -1.44 -11.15 -12.84
N GLU A 263 -1.12 -10.60 -11.66
CA GLU A 263 0.16 -9.96 -11.40
C GLU A 263 1.32 -10.99 -11.37
N VAL A 264 1.09 -12.16 -10.76
CA VAL A 264 2.09 -13.26 -10.72
C VAL A 264 2.50 -13.67 -12.13
N ILE A 265 1.53 -13.78 -13.05
CA ILE A 265 1.79 -14.10 -14.44
C ILE A 265 2.56 -12.97 -15.14
N ASP A 266 2.12 -11.72 -14.99
CA ASP A 266 2.76 -10.57 -15.65
C ASP A 266 4.22 -10.41 -15.19
N LEU A 267 4.45 -10.43 -13.89
CA LEU A 267 5.79 -10.34 -13.33
C LEU A 267 6.63 -11.58 -13.67
N GLY A 268 6.01 -12.77 -13.64
CA GLY A 268 6.67 -14.02 -14.04
C GLY A 268 7.17 -13.97 -15.48
N VAL A 269 6.37 -13.41 -16.39
CA VAL A 269 6.77 -13.20 -17.79
C VAL A 269 7.89 -12.17 -17.89
N GLN A 270 7.75 -11.05 -17.19
CA GLN A 270 8.73 -9.97 -17.24
C GLN A 270 10.14 -10.42 -16.84
N ILE A 271 10.24 -11.34 -15.88
CA ILE A 271 11.53 -11.83 -15.36
C ILE A 271 11.92 -13.23 -15.89
N GLY A 272 11.18 -13.75 -16.88
CA GLY A 272 11.50 -15.03 -17.54
C GLY A 272 11.31 -16.27 -16.66
N ILE A 273 10.37 -16.24 -15.70
CA ILE A 273 9.93 -17.41 -14.92
C ILE A 273 8.76 -18.11 -15.63
N VAL A 274 7.87 -17.31 -16.23
CA VAL A 274 6.76 -17.79 -17.05
C VAL A 274 7.08 -17.44 -18.50
N ASP A 275 7.00 -18.42 -19.40
CA ASP A 275 7.21 -18.21 -20.82
C ASP A 275 5.92 -17.74 -21.49
N LYS A 276 6.05 -16.80 -22.44
CA LYS A 276 4.95 -16.32 -23.27
C LYS A 276 5.30 -16.42 -24.74
N ALA A 277 4.59 -17.28 -25.48
CA ALA A 277 4.72 -17.45 -26.92
C ALA A 277 3.39 -17.10 -27.61
N GLY A 278 3.32 -15.91 -28.20
CA GLY A 278 2.08 -15.37 -28.75
C GLY A 278 1.02 -15.21 -27.66
N ALA A 279 -0.12 -15.91 -27.78
CA ALA A 279 -1.18 -15.91 -26.78
C ALA A 279 -1.02 -16.99 -25.70
N TRP A 280 -0.04 -17.89 -25.82
CA TRP A 280 0.15 -19.01 -24.91
C TRP A 280 1.11 -18.67 -23.78
N TYR A 281 0.76 -19.09 -22.57
CA TYR A 281 1.59 -19.02 -21.37
C TYR A 281 2.01 -20.43 -20.98
N SER A 282 3.28 -20.58 -20.55
CA SER A 282 3.85 -21.86 -20.12
C SER A 282 4.71 -21.66 -18.89
N TYR A 283 4.75 -22.67 -18.03
CA TYR A 283 5.63 -22.71 -16.87
C TYR A 283 6.35 -24.04 -16.83
N LYS A 284 7.70 -24.03 -16.81
CA LYS A 284 8.51 -25.20 -17.13
C LYS A 284 8.10 -25.70 -18.52
N ASP A 285 7.74 -26.95 -18.70
CA ASP A 285 7.29 -27.51 -19.97
C ASP A 285 5.76 -27.57 -20.13
N ASP A 286 5.02 -27.13 -19.09
CA ASP A 286 3.56 -27.22 -19.06
C ASP A 286 2.90 -25.94 -19.60
N ARG A 287 1.91 -26.13 -20.49
CA ARG A 287 1.06 -25.03 -20.93
C ARG A 287 0.02 -24.70 -19.86
N ILE A 288 0.06 -23.47 -19.34
CA ILE A 288 -0.87 -23.03 -18.28
C ILE A 288 -2.09 -22.27 -18.80
N GLY A 289 -2.10 -21.88 -20.11
CA GLY A 289 -3.31 -21.31 -20.71
C GLY A 289 -3.07 -20.48 -21.95
N GLN A 290 -4.14 -20.29 -22.73
CA GLN A 290 -4.20 -19.34 -23.84
C GLN A 290 -4.87 -18.07 -23.38
N GLY A 291 -4.14 -16.96 -23.34
CA GLY A 291 -4.56 -15.69 -22.77
C GLY A 291 -4.37 -15.64 -21.24
N LYS A 292 -4.15 -14.41 -20.72
CA LYS A 292 -3.87 -14.16 -19.30
C LYS A 292 -4.98 -14.65 -18.36
N LYS A 293 -6.26 -14.45 -18.76
CA LYS A 293 -7.43 -14.87 -17.95
C LYS A 293 -7.43 -16.39 -17.73
N ASN A 294 -7.21 -17.17 -18.79
CA ASN A 294 -7.16 -18.63 -18.69
C ASN A 294 -5.94 -19.12 -17.92
N ALA A 295 -4.80 -18.47 -18.09
CA ALA A 295 -3.61 -18.79 -17.31
C ALA A 295 -3.80 -18.49 -15.82
N ALA A 296 -4.43 -17.37 -15.46
CA ALA A 296 -4.77 -17.06 -14.08
C ALA A 296 -5.77 -18.06 -13.49
N GLN A 297 -6.79 -18.47 -14.27
CA GLN A 297 -7.74 -19.50 -13.84
C GLN A 297 -7.02 -20.85 -13.62
N PHE A 298 -6.15 -21.24 -14.54
CA PHE A 298 -5.37 -22.47 -14.37
C PHE A 298 -4.55 -22.45 -13.07
N LEU A 299 -3.91 -21.32 -12.72
CA LEU A 299 -3.17 -21.20 -11.46
C LEU A 299 -4.12 -21.19 -10.24
N ALA A 300 -5.33 -20.67 -10.36
CA ALA A 300 -6.35 -20.78 -9.31
C ALA A 300 -6.76 -22.24 -9.06
N ASP A 301 -6.89 -23.03 -10.14
CA ASP A 301 -7.23 -24.46 -10.05
C ASP A 301 -6.02 -25.32 -9.63
N ASN A 302 -4.79 -24.78 -9.73
CA ASN A 302 -3.53 -25.42 -9.34
C ASN A 302 -2.75 -24.53 -8.35
N PRO A 303 -3.22 -24.38 -7.10
CA PRO A 303 -2.68 -23.41 -6.14
C PRO A 303 -1.22 -23.65 -5.76
N GLU A 304 -0.74 -24.90 -5.78
CA GLU A 304 0.66 -25.24 -5.51
C GLU A 304 1.59 -24.63 -6.57
N MET A 305 1.22 -24.74 -7.85
CA MET A 305 1.97 -24.14 -8.95
C MET A 305 1.94 -22.61 -8.89
N GLY A 306 0.77 -22.04 -8.58
CA GLY A 306 0.62 -20.59 -8.39
C GLY A 306 1.53 -20.07 -7.28
N ALA A 307 1.58 -20.76 -6.13
CA ALA A 307 2.44 -20.42 -5.01
C ALA A 307 3.92 -20.59 -5.33
N GLU A 308 4.30 -21.64 -6.08
CA GLU A 308 5.68 -21.86 -6.51
C GLU A 308 6.15 -20.71 -7.43
N ILE A 309 5.34 -20.34 -8.43
CA ILE A 309 5.67 -19.24 -9.34
C ILE A 309 5.81 -17.94 -8.55
N GLU A 310 4.85 -17.63 -7.68
CA GLU A 310 4.89 -16.42 -6.85
C GLU A 310 6.15 -16.38 -5.98
N GLN A 311 6.50 -17.48 -5.32
CA GLN A 311 7.69 -17.53 -4.47
C GLN A 311 8.96 -17.27 -5.30
N ARG A 312 9.09 -17.88 -6.46
CA ARG A 312 10.23 -17.64 -7.36
C ARG A 312 10.31 -16.19 -7.84
N VAL A 313 9.14 -15.56 -8.12
CA VAL A 313 9.07 -14.14 -8.47
C VAL A 313 9.53 -13.28 -7.30
N ARG A 314 9.06 -13.57 -6.08
CA ARG A 314 9.48 -12.87 -4.85
C ARG A 314 10.98 -13.01 -4.62
N ASP A 315 11.50 -14.22 -4.70
CA ASP A 315 12.91 -14.50 -4.48
C ASP A 315 13.80 -13.73 -5.47
N LYS A 316 13.39 -13.64 -6.75
CA LYS A 316 14.16 -12.94 -7.76
C LYS A 316 14.06 -11.41 -7.65
N LEU A 317 12.90 -10.87 -7.30
CA LEU A 317 12.66 -9.41 -7.27
C LEU A 317 12.92 -8.75 -5.92
N LEU A 318 12.86 -9.51 -4.81
CA LEU A 318 13.09 -9.01 -3.45
C LEU A 318 14.45 -9.43 -2.88
N SER A 319 15.20 -10.30 -3.58
CA SER A 319 16.56 -10.65 -3.17
C SER A 319 17.53 -9.49 -3.43
N PRO A 320 18.54 -9.30 -2.55
CA PRO A 320 19.54 -8.24 -2.68
C PRO A 320 20.33 -8.23 -4.00
N ALA A 321 20.42 -9.37 -4.67
CA ALA A 321 21.14 -9.53 -5.93
C ALA A 321 20.31 -9.20 -7.19
N GLY A 322 19.01 -8.95 -7.08
CA GLY A 322 18.10 -8.68 -8.21
C GLY A 322 18.08 -7.22 -8.69
N GLY A 323 18.84 -6.34 -8.06
CA GLY A 323 18.90 -4.91 -8.40
C GLY A 323 19.99 -4.49 -9.40
N GLU A 324 20.85 -5.40 -9.83
CA GLU A 324 21.98 -5.10 -10.71
C GLU A 324 22.02 -6.01 -11.95
N GLU A 325 20.95 -6.07 -12.74
CA GLU A 325 21.10 -6.54 -14.14
C GLU A 325 20.18 -5.75 -15.07
N GLU A 326 20.87 -5.16 -16.06
CA GLU A 326 20.41 -4.59 -17.33
C GLU A 326 19.83 -3.16 -17.33
N VAL A 327 20.75 -2.19 -17.21
CA VAL A 327 20.72 -1.10 -18.18
C VAL A 327 21.58 -1.56 -19.38
N ALA A 328 20.95 -1.98 -20.46
CA ALA A 328 21.63 -2.27 -21.72
C ALA A 328 22.44 -1.04 -22.13
N GLU A 329 23.74 -1.19 -22.25
CA GLU A 329 24.60 -0.23 -22.94
C GLU A 329 24.17 -0.15 -24.41
N ASP A 330 23.34 0.82 -24.73
CA ASP A 330 23.15 1.25 -26.12
C ASP A 330 24.46 1.86 -26.62
N ASN A 331 25.02 1.18 -27.58
CA ASN A 331 26.17 1.51 -28.40
C ASN A 331 26.36 3.02 -28.65
N VAL A 332 27.29 3.63 -27.95
CA VAL A 332 27.89 4.89 -28.36
C VAL A 332 29.10 4.58 -29.22
N THR A 333 28.92 4.59 -30.52
CA THR A 333 30.02 4.59 -31.51
C THR A 333 30.78 5.91 -31.39
N PRO A 334 32.11 5.92 -31.18
CA PRO A 334 32.88 7.16 -31.18
C PRO A 334 32.99 7.68 -32.62
N ILE A 335 32.51 8.88 -32.85
CA ILE A 335 32.75 9.63 -34.10
C ILE A 335 34.20 10.07 -34.08
N SER A 336 35.02 9.46 -34.92
CA SER A 336 36.35 9.92 -35.25
C SER A 336 36.25 11.22 -36.06
N GLY A 337 36.68 12.33 -35.45
CA GLY A 337 36.84 13.59 -36.12
C GLY A 337 38.20 13.67 -36.82
N SER A 338 38.18 13.98 -38.07
CA SER A 338 39.29 14.61 -38.82
C SER A 338 39.17 16.12 -38.74
#